data_e3ba3a62224a71443058cdeece4882d6
#
_entry.id   e3ba3a62224a71443058cdeece4882d6
#
_cell.length_a   1.000
_cell.length_b   1.000
_cell.length_c   1.000
_cell.angle_alpha   90.00
_cell.angle_beta   90.00
_cell.angle_gamma   90.00
#
_symmetry.space_group_name_H-M   'P 1'
#
loop_
_entity.id
_entity.type
_entity.pdbx_description
1 polymer ?
#
loop_
_entity_poly.entity_id
_entity_poly.type
_entity_poly.pdbx_seq_one_letter_code
_entity_poly.pdbx_strand_id
1 'polypeptide(L)'
;MLIEYRDGLLFASIKVTYEGKHKIIDNIVIDTGASHSLISQDCVDDIGIRVSGGDDIVTSYGIGGKEHAFVKKVDNIQIGEFCIDNFSLDFTSFLYEDINGLLGLDILIKAGFVIDLRKLRIYLQE
;
A
#
# COMPACT_ATOMS: atom_id res chain seq x y z
N MET A 1 12.36 9.86 -1.66
CA MET A 1 12.51 8.50 -1.06
C MET A 1 13.06 7.56 -2.13
N LEU A 2 14.01 6.73 -1.76
CA LEU A 2 14.57 5.73 -2.68
C LEU A 2 13.60 4.57 -2.86
N ILE A 3 13.54 4.04 -4.08
CA ILE A 3 12.80 2.84 -4.42
C ILE A 3 13.79 1.80 -4.95
N GLU A 4 13.39 0.55 -4.89
CA GLU A 4 14.25 -0.57 -5.28
C GLU A 4 13.67 -1.26 -6.51
N TYR A 5 14.52 -1.51 -7.51
CA TYR A 5 14.16 -2.34 -8.65
C TYR A 5 14.64 -3.77 -8.40
N ARG A 6 13.70 -4.71 -8.41
CA ARG A 6 14.00 -6.10 -8.11
C ARG A 6 12.96 -6.99 -8.80
N ASP A 7 13.43 -8.02 -9.49
CA ASP A 7 12.56 -9.01 -10.14
C ASP A 7 11.52 -8.41 -11.09
N GLY A 8 11.90 -7.34 -11.79
CA GLY A 8 11.01 -6.67 -12.74
C GLY A 8 10.00 -5.72 -12.11
N LEU A 9 10.10 -5.45 -10.82
CA LEU A 9 9.16 -4.62 -10.08
C LEU A 9 9.88 -3.51 -9.32
N LEU A 10 9.15 -2.42 -9.07
CA LEU A 10 9.62 -1.31 -8.24
C LEU A 10 9.00 -1.41 -6.86
N PHE A 11 9.84 -1.37 -5.83
CA PHE A 11 9.41 -1.52 -4.43
C PHE A 11 9.64 -0.26 -3.63
N ALA A 12 8.68 0.05 -2.77
CA ALA A 12 8.75 1.12 -1.78
C ALA A 12 8.35 0.56 -0.42
N SER A 13 8.52 1.37 0.62
CA SER A 13 7.98 1.07 1.94
C SER A 13 6.97 2.13 2.35
N ILE A 14 6.01 1.74 3.17
CA ILE A 14 5.00 2.64 3.71
C ILE A 14 4.92 2.47 5.22
N LYS A 15 4.48 3.52 5.90
CA LYS A 15 4.16 3.47 7.33
C LYS A 15 2.67 3.62 7.50
N VAL A 16 2.05 2.66 8.17
CA VAL A 16 0.62 2.68 8.47
C VAL A 16 0.45 2.87 9.96
N THR A 17 -0.43 3.77 10.35
CA THR A 17 -0.82 3.98 11.75
C THR A 17 -2.30 3.62 11.90
N TYR A 18 -2.61 2.77 12.86
CA TYR A 18 -3.97 2.32 13.14
C TYR A 18 -4.19 2.26 14.64
N GLU A 19 -5.20 3.00 15.12
CA GLU A 19 -5.53 3.07 16.54
C GLU A 19 -4.31 3.35 17.43
N GLY A 20 -3.47 4.27 16.97
CA GLY A 20 -2.26 4.69 17.68
C GLY A 20 -1.04 3.79 17.52
N LYS A 21 -1.17 2.67 16.82
CA LYS A 21 -0.06 1.74 16.59
C LYS A 21 0.51 1.92 15.19
N HIS A 22 1.83 1.79 15.06
CA HIS A 22 2.55 1.98 13.79
C HIS A 22 3.09 0.68 13.25
N LYS A 23 3.15 0.59 11.92
CA LYS A 23 3.84 -0.50 11.23
C LYS A 23 4.50 0.05 9.98
N ILE A 24 5.79 -0.25 9.81
CA ILE A 24 6.50 0.01 8.56
C ILE A 24 6.42 -1.27 7.74
N ILE A 25 5.90 -1.16 6.53
CA ILE A 25 5.72 -2.30 5.64
C ILE A 25 6.62 -2.11 4.44
N ASP A 26 7.58 -3.01 4.30
CA ASP A 26 8.50 -3.04 3.16
C ASP A 26 7.90 -3.85 2.02
N ASN A 27 8.56 -3.85 0.88
CA ASN A 27 8.20 -4.67 -0.28
C ASN A 27 6.78 -4.38 -0.80
N ILE A 28 6.46 -3.11 -0.90
CA ILE A 28 5.22 -2.63 -1.53
C ILE A 28 5.54 -2.30 -2.97
N VAL A 29 4.86 -2.97 -3.90
CA VAL A 29 5.05 -2.74 -5.34
C VAL A 29 4.37 -1.44 -5.76
N ILE A 30 5.10 -0.57 -6.44
CA ILE A 30 4.50 0.61 -7.08
C ILE A 30 3.80 0.12 -8.35
N ASP A 31 2.48 0.18 -8.38
CA ASP A 31 1.67 -0.41 -9.44
C ASP A 31 0.69 0.60 -10.03
N THR A 32 1.10 1.25 -11.12
CA THR A 32 0.25 2.22 -11.82
C THR A 32 -0.92 1.55 -12.57
N GLY A 33 -0.90 0.22 -12.67
CA GLY A 33 -2.00 -0.55 -13.24
C GLY A 33 -3.10 -0.91 -12.23
N ALA A 34 -2.86 -0.68 -10.93
CA ALA A 34 -3.84 -0.95 -9.89
C ALA A 34 -4.59 0.34 -9.53
N SER A 35 -5.92 0.31 -9.55
CA SER A 35 -6.73 1.47 -9.19
C SER A 35 -6.74 1.73 -7.68
N HIS A 36 -6.57 0.70 -6.88
CA HIS A 36 -6.57 0.78 -5.41
C HIS A 36 -5.32 0.14 -4.83
N SER A 37 -4.82 0.74 -3.76
CA SER A 37 -3.72 0.16 -2.98
C SER A 37 -4.24 -1.02 -2.17
N LEU A 38 -3.40 -2.03 -2.02
CA LEU A 38 -3.76 -3.30 -1.41
C LEU A 38 -2.62 -3.76 -0.52
N ILE A 39 -2.91 -4.06 0.74
CA ILE A 39 -1.89 -4.42 1.73
C ILE A 39 -2.15 -5.83 2.24
N SER A 40 -1.07 -6.57 2.47
CA SER A 40 -1.15 -7.88 3.08
C SER A 40 -1.66 -7.77 4.53
N GLN A 41 -2.74 -8.48 4.83
CA GLN A 41 -3.30 -8.52 6.18
C GLN A 41 -2.30 -9.08 7.19
N ASP A 42 -1.48 -10.03 6.78
CA ASP A 42 -0.46 -10.62 7.67
C ASP A 42 0.54 -9.58 8.17
N CYS A 43 0.83 -8.56 7.36
CA CYS A 43 1.77 -7.50 7.74
C CYS A 43 1.21 -6.55 8.81
N VAL A 44 -0.09 -6.49 8.99
CA VAL A 44 -0.76 -5.52 9.87
C VAL A 44 -1.58 -6.19 10.97
N ASP A 45 -1.53 -7.52 11.05
CA ASP A 45 -2.23 -8.27 12.08
C ASP A 45 -1.78 -7.87 13.49
N ASP A 46 -0.49 -7.63 13.67
CA ASP A 46 0.10 -7.27 14.96
C ASP A 46 -0.28 -5.87 15.45
N ILE A 47 -0.79 -5.01 14.59
CA ILE A 47 -1.35 -3.71 14.99
C ILE A 47 -2.88 -3.70 15.03
N GLY A 48 -3.49 -4.87 14.91
CA GLY A 48 -4.93 -5.04 15.13
C GLY A 48 -5.80 -4.83 13.89
N ILE A 49 -5.23 -4.73 12.70
CA ILE A 49 -6.02 -4.62 11.47
C ILE A 49 -6.48 -6.00 11.05
N ARG A 50 -7.76 -6.28 11.30
CA ARG A 50 -8.41 -7.58 11.03
C ARG A 50 -9.80 -7.34 10.50
N VAL A 51 -10.27 -8.27 9.69
CA VAL A 51 -11.65 -8.20 9.19
C VAL A 51 -12.63 -8.29 10.36
N SER A 52 -13.70 -7.49 10.30
CA SER A 52 -14.78 -7.51 11.28
C SER A 52 -16.14 -7.45 10.56
N GLY A 53 -17.22 -7.75 11.28
CA GLY A 53 -18.54 -7.94 10.68
C GLY A 53 -19.15 -6.72 9.99
N GLY A 54 -18.63 -5.52 10.26
CA GLY A 54 -19.13 -4.30 9.62
C GLY A 54 -18.29 -3.83 8.44
N ASP A 55 -17.26 -4.58 8.07
CA ASP A 55 -16.36 -4.15 7.00
C ASP A 55 -16.94 -4.43 5.62
N ASP A 56 -16.68 -3.51 4.69
CA ASP A 56 -16.97 -3.73 3.28
C ASP A 56 -15.99 -4.74 2.70
N ILE A 57 -16.52 -5.65 1.88
CA ILE A 57 -15.72 -6.61 1.13
C ILE A 57 -15.74 -6.18 -0.33
N VAL A 58 -14.57 -6.02 -0.91
CA VAL A 58 -14.40 -5.58 -2.29
C VAL A 58 -13.62 -6.61 -3.08
N THR A 59 -13.78 -6.57 -4.41
CA THR A 59 -12.96 -7.36 -5.32
C THR A 59 -11.91 -6.44 -5.93
N SER A 60 -10.66 -6.81 -5.77
CA SER A 60 -9.53 -6.06 -6.31
C SER A 60 -8.85 -6.87 -7.41
N TYR A 61 -8.31 -6.17 -8.41
CA TYR A 61 -7.57 -6.77 -9.52
C TYR A 61 -6.15 -6.21 -9.51
N GLY A 62 -5.18 -7.06 -9.62
CA GLY A 62 -3.79 -6.64 -9.60
C GLY A 62 -2.88 -7.72 -10.16
N ILE A 63 -1.61 -7.73 -9.74
CA ILE A 63 -0.59 -8.68 -10.19
C ILE A 63 -1.06 -10.13 -10.04
N GLY A 64 -1.75 -10.45 -8.96
CA GLY A 64 -2.24 -11.79 -8.67
C GLY A 64 -3.58 -12.13 -9.30
N GLY A 65 -4.15 -11.25 -10.11
CA GLY A 65 -5.47 -11.42 -10.68
C GLY A 65 -6.56 -10.92 -9.73
N LYS A 66 -7.64 -11.70 -9.58
CA LYS A 66 -8.80 -11.29 -8.79
C LYS A 66 -8.58 -11.66 -7.31
N GLU A 67 -8.71 -10.67 -6.44
CA GLU A 67 -8.55 -10.82 -4.99
C GLU A 67 -9.78 -10.28 -4.26
N HIS A 68 -10.20 -10.96 -3.20
CA HIS A 68 -11.19 -10.42 -2.27
C HIS A 68 -10.47 -9.73 -1.13
N ALA A 69 -10.87 -8.51 -0.83
CA ALA A 69 -10.26 -7.69 0.19
C ALA A 69 -11.31 -7.10 1.11
N PHE A 70 -10.93 -6.79 2.34
CA PHE A 70 -11.77 -5.98 3.22
C PHE A 70 -11.19 -4.58 3.34
N VAL A 71 -12.05 -3.60 3.60
CA VAL A 71 -11.68 -2.20 3.69
C VAL A 71 -11.61 -1.78 5.15
N LYS A 72 -10.52 -1.14 5.53
CA LYS A 72 -10.35 -0.49 6.84
C LYS A 72 -9.87 0.93 6.66
N LYS A 73 -10.44 1.83 7.44
CA LYS A 73 -9.95 3.19 7.54
C LYS A 73 -8.80 3.24 8.53
N VAL A 74 -7.63 3.63 8.07
CA VAL A 74 -6.45 3.77 8.94
C VAL A 74 -6.27 5.23 9.34
N ASP A 75 -5.58 5.46 10.48
CA ASP A 75 -5.40 6.81 11.03
C ASP A 75 -4.51 7.66 10.13
N ASN A 76 -3.44 7.05 9.62
CA ASN A 76 -2.44 7.76 8.81
C ASN A 76 -1.66 6.80 7.95
N ILE A 77 -1.29 7.26 6.76
CA ILE A 77 -0.34 6.60 5.87
C ILE A 77 0.77 7.59 5.58
N GLN A 78 2.03 7.15 5.69
CA GLN A 78 3.18 7.95 5.36
C GLN A 78 4.06 7.23 4.35
N ILE A 79 4.40 7.90 3.27
CA ILE A 79 5.27 7.41 2.21
C ILE A 79 6.27 8.52 1.91
N GLY A 80 7.52 8.36 2.41
CA GLY A 80 8.49 9.44 2.33
C GLY A 80 7.97 10.68 3.04
N GLU A 81 7.88 11.79 2.31
CA GLU A 81 7.36 13.06 2.84
C GLU A 81 5.84 13.21 2.71
N PHE A 82 5.18 12.30 2.02
CA PHE A 82 3.74 12.33 1.85
C PHE A 82 3.05 11.70 3.05
N CYS A 83 2.06 12.40 3.61
CA CYS A 83 1.21 11.89 4.67
C CYS A 83 -0.25 12.12 4.31
N ILE A 84 -1.11 11.16 4.65
CA ILE A 84 -2.55 11.33 4.56
C ILE A 84 -3.22 10.70 5.77
N ASP A 85 -4.19 11.43 6.35
CA ASP A 85 -4.96 10.97 7.50
C ASP A 85 -6.28 10.34 7.04
N ASN A 86 -6.78 9.41 7.86
CA ASN A 86 -8.11 8.82 7.70
C ASN A 86 -8.36 8.28 6.29
N PHE A 87 -7.48 7.43 5.84
CA PHE A 87 -7.55 6.85 4.50
C PHE A 87 -8.06 5.42 4.54
N SER A 88 -8.98 5.08 3.63
CA SER A 88 -9.50 3.72 3.50
C SER A 88 -8.57 2.89 2.62
N LEU A 89 -8.06 1.81 3.17
CA LEU A 89 -7.18 0.85 2.48
C LEU A 89 -7.85 -0.50 2.35
N ASP A 90 -7.51 -1.21 1.30
CA ASP A 90 -7.91 -2.59 1.07
C ASP A 90 -6.85 -3.54 1.65
N PHE A 91 -7.29 -4.57 2.33
CA PHE A 91 -6.43 -5.59 2.94
C PHE A 91 -6.84 -6.98 2.47
N THR A 92 -5.84 -7.81 2.16
CA THR A 92 -6.08 -9.19 1.72
C THR A 92 -4.89 -10.07 2.11
N SER A 93 -5.06 -11.38 1.94
CA SER A 93 -3.95 -12.32 2.08
C SER A 93 -3.22 -12.43 0.75
N PHE A 94 -1.95 -12.06 0.73
CA PHE A 94 -1.11 -12.21 -0.47
C PHE A 94 -0.51 -13.61 -0.51
N LEU A 95 -0.52 -14.20 -1.70
CA LEU A 95 0.04 -15.53 -1.95
C LEU A 95 1.50 -15.47 -2.44
N TYR A 96 2.02 -14.27 -2.66
CA TYR A 96 3.36 -14.07 -3.18
C TYR A 96 4.36 -13.85 -2.07
N GLU A 97 5.48 -14.58 -2.11
CA GLU A 97 6.62 -14.27 -1.27
C GLU A 97 7.20 -12.91 -1.68
N ASP A 98 7.71 -12.20 -0.70
CA ASP A 98 8.42 -10.93 -0.89
C ASP A 98 7.58 -9.78 -1.45
N ILE A 99 6.27 -9.92 -1.56
CA ILE A 99 5.36 -8.82 -1.90
C ILE A 99 4.35 -8.66 -0.77
N ASN A 100 4.39 -7.49 -0.13
CA ASN A 100 3.53 -7.17 1.01
C ASN A 100 2.37 -6.26 0.65
N GLY A 101 2.29 -5.83 -0.59
CA GLY A 101 1.20 -4.99 -1.04
C GLY A 101 1.47 -4.30 -2.36
N LEU A 102 0.47 -3.57 -2.81
CA LEU A 102 0.51 -2.76 -4.02
C LEU A 102 0.19 -1.31 -3.66
N LEU A 103 0.98 -0.38 -4.18
CA LEU A 103 0.71 1.05 -4.10
C LEU A 103 0.06 1.46 -5.41
N GLY A 104 -1.24 1.68 -5.38
CA GLY A 104 -2.04 1.94 -6.58
C GLY A 104 -2.29 3.41 -6.84
N LEU A 105 -3.08 3.67 -7.86
CA LEU A 105 -3.37 5.04 -8.32
C LEU A 105 -4.13 5.88 -7.29
N ASP A 106 -4.89 5.26 -6.41
CA ASP A 106 -5.61 5.99 -5.35
C ASP A 106 -4.67 6.84 -4.50
N ILE A 107 -3.50 6.30 -4.14
CA ILE A 107 -2.49 7.03 -3.38
C ILE A 107 -1.55 7.78 -4.30
N LEU A 108 -1.09 7.16 -5.39
CA LEU A 108 -0.11 7.77 -6.30
C LEU A 108 -0.62 9.10 -6.87
N ILE A 109 -1.89 9.14 -7.29
CA ILE A 109 -2.50 10.36 -7.83
C ILE A 109 -2.73 11.40 -6.73
N LYS A 110 -3.22 10.95 -5.57
CA LYS A 110 -3.49 11.87 -4.46
C LYS A 110 -2.23 12.56 -3.97
N ALA A 111 -1.13 11.83 -3.90
CA ALA A 111 0.16 12.39 -3.54
C ALA A 111 0.76 13.24 -4.64
N GLY A 112 0.44 12.94 -5.90
CA GLY A 112 1.08 13.57 -7.04
C GLY A 112 2.55 13.22 -7.15
N PHE A 113 2.90 11.97 -6.83
CA PHE A 113 4.29 11.52 -6.87
C PHE A 113 4.89 11.62 -8.27
N VAL A 114 6.14 12.06 -8.31
CA VAL A 114 7.00 11.90 -9.49
C VAL A 114 7.81 10.63 -9.28
N ILE A 115 7.76 9.74 -10.25
CA ILE A 115 8.55 8.51 -10.25
C ILE A 115 9.73 8.71 -11.18
N ASP A 116 10.92 8.80 -10.61
CA ASP A 116 12.16 8.99 -11.35
C ASP A 116 12.82 7.62 -11.54
N LEU A 117 12.64 7.06 -12.73
CA LEU A 117 13.17 5.73 -13.04
C LEU A 117 14.70 5.73 -13.20
N ARG A 118 15.28 6.87 -13.55
CA ARG A 118 16.72 6.96 -13.72
C ARG A 118 17.46 6.91 -12.40
N LYS A 119 16.93 7.63 -11.39
CA LYS A 119 17.54 7.71 -10.06
C LYS A 119 16.93 6.72 -9.08
N LEU A 120 15.90 5.98 -9.48
CA LEU A 120 15.14 5.06 -8.65
C LEU A 120 14.68 5.73 -7.36
N ARG A 121 13.87 6.76 -7.52
CA ARG A 121 13.27 7.47 -6.40
C ARG A 121 11.88 7.97 -6.74
N ILE A 122 11.08 8.17 -5.70
CA ILE A 122 9.81 8.88 -5.80
C ILE A 122 9.88 10.12 -4.91
N TYR A 123 9.24 11.19 -5.32
CA TYR A 123 9.21 12.43 -4.56
C TYR A 123 7.98 13.25 -4.89
N LEU A 124 7.66 14.17 -4.00
CA LEU A 124 6.58 15.13 -4.22
C LEU A 124 7.12 16.27 -5.06
N GLN A 125 6.38 16.65 -6.06
CA GLN A 125 6.70 17.83 -6.85
C GLN A 125 6.22 19.08 -6.11
N GLU A 126 7.10 20.03 -6.00
CA GLU A 126 6.79 21.33 -5.39
C GLU A 126 6.02 22.25 -6.34
#